data_b1b58e1accf9286009e7c3772cd9c561
#
_entry.id   b1b58e1accf9286009e7c3772cd9c561
#
_cell.length_a   1.000
_cell.length_b   1.000
_cell.length_c   1.000
_cell.angle_alpha   90.00
_cell.angle_beta   90.00
_cell.angle_gamma   90.00
#
_symmetry.space_group_name_H-M   'P 1'
#
loop_
_entity.id
_entity.type
_entity.pdbx_description
1 polymer ?
#
loop_
_entity_poly.entity_id
_entity_poly.type
_entity_poly.pdbx_seq_one_letter_code
_entity_poly.pdbx_strand_id
1 'polypeptide(L)'
;MNAMTDLATAPRVNYQTNPEQYQHWSLKVEGNVATLTADFNEDGGLRPGYKLKLNSYDLGVDIELYDAVNRIRFEHPQVQVVVVTSAKDRIFCSGANIFMLGVSSHAWKVNFCKFTNETRNGLEDSSTHDGLKFLAAVNGACAGGGYELALACDEILLIDDRSSAVSLPEVPLLGVLPGTGGLTRVTDKRHVRHDLADIFCTVTEGIRGQKAKDWRLVDDIAKPAQFANAVAEKAAALAAKSTRDAAAKGIRITELKREITENRLVYNTVTVDIDRAKRQATFTVKGPQGALPNTPEAIHAAGENFYPLAMARDLEDAILNMRTNELDIGTWLIKTEGDPKAVLAMDAVLAANKDFWLVRETIGLLRRTFSRLDVSSRSLFALIEKGSCFAGTLLELALTCDRIYHLALPDDADAPRIATGEANHGWYPMATEQSRLQRRFYEEAEP
;
A
#
# COMPACT_ATOMS: atom_id res chain seq x y z
N MET A 1 28.24 -10.78 -20.49
CA MET A 1 27.93 -10.13 -21.76
C MET A 1 26.48 -9.68 -21.74
N ASN A 2 26.26 -8.42 -21.77
CA ASN A 2 25.09 -7.58 -21.54
C ASN A 2 23.76 -8.09 -22.06
N ALA A 3 22.88 -8.50 -21.17
CA ALA A 3 21.44 -8.35 -21.36
C ALA A 3 20.94 -7.15 -20.53
N MET A 4 21.46 -5.97 -20.82
CA MET A 4 20.70 -4.76 -20.57
C MET A 4 19.63 -4.73 -21.67
N THR A 5 18.52 -5.45 -21.41
CA THR A 5 17.31 -5.30 -22.19
C THR A 5 16.94 -3.82 -22.12
N ASP A 6 16.89 -3.20 -23.26
CA ASP A 6 16.60 -1.79 -23.45
C ASP A 6 15.33 -1.44 -22.65
N LEU A 7 15.48 -0.68 -21.57
CA LEU A 7 14.37 -0.26 -20.71
C LEU A 7 13.30 0.53 -21.48
N ALA A 8 13.70 1.12 -22.61
CA ALA A 8 12.82 1.84 -23.53
C ALA A 8 11.82 0.95 -24.29
N THR A 9 12.06 -0.38 -24.35
CA THR A 9 11.22 -1.32 -25.10
C THR A 9 10.40 -2.25 -24.21
N ALA A 10 10.61 -2.22 -22.88
CA ALA A 10 9.82 -3.05 -21.97
C ALA A 10 8.37 -2.53 -21.89
N PRO A 11 7.36 -3.41 -21.90
CA PRO A 11 5.97 -2.98 -21.74
C PRO A 11 5.79 -2.22 -20.42
N ARG A 12 4.96 -1.18 -20.46
CA ARG A 12 4.60 -0.40 -19.27
C ARG A 12 3.93 -1.31 -18.23
N VAL A 13 4.28 -1.12 -16.97
CA VAL A 13 3.59 -1.78 -15.86
C VAL A 13 2.22 -1.14 -15.70
N ASN A 14 1.17 -1.96 -15.75
CA ASN A 14 -0.18 -1.56 -15.44
C ASN A 14 -0.53 -1.99 -14.00
N TYR A 15 -0.94 -1.04 -13.17
CA TYR A 15 -1.37 -1.32 -11.80
C TYR A 15 -2.89 -1.61 -11.69
N GLN A 16 -3.63 -1.49 -12.80
CA GLN A 16 -5.04 -1.84 -12.85
C GLN A 16 -5.20 -3.33 -13.14
N THR A 17 -5.95 -4.00 -12.30
CA THR A 17 -6.35 -5.40 -12.43
C THR A 17 -7.71 -5.62 -11.77
N ASN A 18 -8.26 -6.82 -11.87
CA ASN A 18 -9.50 -7.22 -11.19
C ASN A 18 -9.50 -8.74 -10.97
N PRO A 19 -10.38 -9.29 -10.10
CA PRO A 19 -10.40 -10.71 -9.75
C PRO A 19 -10.54 -11.68 -10.92
N GLU A 20 -11.17 -11.27 -12.03
CA GLU A 20 -11.32 -12.10 -13.23
C GLU A 20 -10.00 -12.24 -14.01
N GLN A 21 -9.04 -11.35 -13.78
CA GLN A 21 -7.74 -11.29 -14.43
C GLN A 21 -6.61 -11.85 -13.56
N TYR A 22 -6.86 -12.15 -12.28
CA TYR A 22 -5.82 -12.66 -11.39
C TYR A 22 -5.24 -13.99 -11.88
N GLN A 23 -3.92 -14.08 -11.84
CA GLN A 23 -3.15 -15.27 -12.18
C GLN A 23 -2.46 -15.89 -10.95
N HIS A 24 -2.42 -15.18 -9.85
CA HIS A 24 -1.62 -15.53 -8.67
C HIS A 24 -2.45 -15.67 -7.41
N TRP A 25 -3.47 -14.86 -7.26
CA TRP A 25 -4.32 -14.86 -6.08
C TRP A 25 -5.75 -15.25 -6.40
N SER A 26 -6.39 -15.92 -5.50
CA SER A 26 -7.84 -16.04 -5.50
C SER A 26 -8.42 -15.40 -4.26
N LEU A 27 -9.51 -14.65 -4.43
CA LEU A 27 -10.27 -14.00 -3.36
C LEU A 27 -11.62 -14.70 -3.22
N LYS A 28 -11.89 -15.26 -2.04
CA LYS A 28 -13.19 -15.82 -1.67
C LYS A 28 -13.73 -15.10 -0.45
N VAL A 29 -14.98 -14.64 -0.52
CA VAL A 29 -15.66 -13.96 0.60
C VAL A 29 -16.82 -14.80 1.08
N GLU A 30 -16.85 -15.15 2.37
CA GLU A 30 -17.89 -15.94 3.03
C GLU A 30 -18.31 -15.23 4.32
N GLY A 31 -19.45 -14.55 4.27
CA GLY A 31 -19.92 -13.75 5.39
C GLY A 31 -18.95 -12.63 5.76
N ASN A 32 -18.42 -12.65 6.96
CA ASN A 32 -17.46 -11.67 7.48
C ASN A 32 -15.99 -12.12 7.36
N VAL A 33 -15.72 -13.20 6.65
CA VAL A 33 -14.36 -13.74 6.41
C VAL A 33 -14.05 -13.67 4.93
N ALA A 34 -12.88 -13.11 4.59
CA ALA A 34 -12.30 -13.25 3.26
C ALA A 34 -11.09 -14.19 3.32
N THR A 35 -10.92 -15.00 2.30
CA THR A 35 -9.72 -15.85 2.13
C THR A 35 -8.97 -15.42 0.88
N LEU A 36 -7.72 -15.04 1.05
CA LEU A 36 -6.76 -14.80 -0.02
C LEU A 36 -5.85 -16.03 -0.13
N THR A 37 -5.98 -16.76 -1.22
CA THR A 37 -5.21 -17.98 -1.45
C THR A 37 -4.15 -17.73 -2.51
N ALA A 38 -2.88 -17.91 -2.15
CA ALA A 38 -1.74 -17.85 -3.05
C ALA A 38 -1.63 -19.14 -3.86
N ASP A 39 -1.73 -19.04 -5.20
CA ASP A 39 -1.43 -20.10 -6.14
C ASP A 39 -0.75 -19.49 -7.37
N PHE A 40 0.50 -19.06 -7.18
CA PHE A 40 1.17 -18.26 -8.19
C PHE A 40 1.44 -19.10 -9.45
N ASN A 41 0.95 -18.57 -10.58
CA ASN A 41 1.25 -19.13 -11.90
C ASN A 41 2.75 -19.01 -12.16
N GLU A 42 3.44 -20.15 -12.26
CA GLU A 42 4.89 -20.17 -12.43
C GLU A 42 5.37 -19.48 -13.71
N ASP A 43 4.56 -19.50 -14.75
CA ASP A 43 4.84 -18.87 -16.05
C ASP A 43 4.22 -17.46 -16.16
N GLY A 44 3.53 -16.98 -15.13
CA GLY A 44 2.86 -15.69 -15.06
C GLY A 44 3.75 -14.52 -14.60
N GLY A 45 5.07 -14.63 -14.70
CA GLY A 45 5.97 -13.55 -14.34
C GLY A 45 5.70 -12.29 -15.16
N LEU A 46 5.74 -11.10 -14.50
CA LEU A 46 5.46 -9.80 -15.12
C LEU A 46 6.43 -9.48 -16.27
N ARG A 47 7.61 -10.09 -16.28
CA ARG A 47 8.63 -9.98 -17.34
C ARG A 47 9.18 -11.35 -17.72
N PRO A 48 9.67 -11.52 -18.96
CA PRO A 48 10.30 -12.76 -19.35
C PRO A 48 11.63 -13.00 -18.62
N GLY A 49 12.09 -14.26 -18.61
CA GLY A 49 13.42 -14.64 -18.12
C GLY A 49 13.46 -15.27 -16.74
N TYR A 50 12.32 -15.44 -16.07
CA TYR A 50 12.22 -16.14 -14.79
C TYR A 50 10.88 -16.85 -14.65
N LYS A 51 10.79 -17.77 -13.69
CA LYS A 51 9.55 -18.47 -13.31
C LYS A 51 9.27 -18.30 -11.82
N LEU A 52 8.01 -18.16 -11.45
CA LEU A 52 7.56 -17.96 -10.06
C LEU A 52 7.40 -19.28 -9.30
N LYS A 53 8.45 -20.10 -9.27
CA LYS A 53 8.42 -21.40 -8.58
C LYS A 53 8.25 -21.24 -7.08
N LEU A 54 7.62 -22.24 -6.44
CA LEU A 54 7.44 -22.29 -4.99
C LEU A 54 6.71 -21.06 -4.40
N ASN A 55 5.76 -20.52 -5.13
CA ASN A 55 5.14 -19.23 -4.79
C ASN A 55 6.17 -18.13 -4.50
N SER A 56 7.28 -18.09 -5.26
CA SER A 56 8.11 -16.89 -5.27
C SER A 56 7.40 -15.79 -6.05
N TYR A 57 7.57 -14.54 -5.66
CA TYR A 57 6.78 -13.45 -6.21
C TYR A 57 7.61 -12.37 -6.90
N ASP A 58 6.98 -11.68 -7.81
CA ASP A 58 7.42 -10.45 -8.44
C ASP A 58 6.39 -9.32 -8.20
N LEU A 59 6.56 -8.18 -8.88
CA LEU A 59 5.65 -7.05 -8.76
C LEU A 59 4.21 -7.37 -9.19
N GLY A 60 4.02 -8.27 -10.17
CA GLY A 60 2.68 -8.66 -10.64
C GLY A 60 1.86 -9.33 -9.54
N VAL A 61 2.49 -10.21 -8.77
CA VAL A 61 1.85 -10.87 -7.61
C VAL A 61 1.39 -9.84 -6.56
N ASP A 62 2.22 -8.83 -6.28
CA ASP A 62 1.87 -7.80 -5.30
C ASP A 62 0.81 -6.80 -5.84
N ILE A 63 0.74 -6.57 -7.16
CA ILE A 63 -0.34 -5.77 -7.78
C ILE A 63 -1.69 -6.45 -7.55
N GLU A 64 -1.79 -7.76 -7.77
CA GLU A 64 -3.03 -8.51 -7.50
C GLU A 64 -3.39 -8.51 -6.01
N LEU A 65 -2.41 -8.72 -5.12
CA LEU A 65 -2.64 -8.65 -3.67
C LEU A 65 -3.14 -7.27 -3.23
N TYR A 66 -2.55 -6.22 -3.77
CA TYR A 66 -2.96 -4.84 -3.48
C TYR A 66 -4.39 -4.56 -3.93
N ASP A 67 -4.74 -4.95 -5.17
CA ASP A 67 -6.10 -4.82 -5.69
C ASP A 67 -7.10 -5.63 -4.85
N ALA A 68 -6.79 -6.90 -4.53
CA ALA A 68 -7.66 -7.75 -3.72
C ALA A 68 -7.95 -7.15 -2.35
N VAL A 69 -6.95 -6.59 -1.67
CA VAL A 69 -7.14 -5.92 -0.38
C VAL A 69 -7.98 -4.65 -0.52
N ASN A 70 -7.80 -3.87 -1.59
CA ASN A 70 -8.64 -2.69 -1.85
C ASN A 70 -10.10 -3.09 -2.15
N ARG A 71 -10.33 -4.19 -2.87
CA ARG A 71 -11.70 -4.70 -3.07
C ARG A 71 -12.33 -5.12 -1.76
N ILE A 72 -11.60 -5.79 -0.88
CA ILE A 72 -12.11 -6.11 0.46
C ILE A 72 -12.47 -4.83 1.23
N ARG A 73 -11.68 -3.77 1.12
CA ARG A 73 -11.97 -2.49 1.79
C ARG A 73 -13.25 -1.83 1.28
N PHE A 74 -13.45 -1.77 -0.03
CA PHE A 74 -14.50 -0.97 -0.65
C PHE A 74 -15.70 -1.78 -1.15
N GLU A 75 -15.49 -3.00 -1.67
CA GLU A 75 -16.57 -3.84 -2.18
C GLU A 75 -17.15 -4.78 -1.11
N HIS A 76 -16.33 -5.10 -0.08
CA HIS A 76 -16.69 -6.03 0.98
C HIS A 76 -16.46 -5.46 2.39
N PRO A 77 -17.04 -4.28 2.74
CA PRO A 77 -16.83 -3.66 4.05
C PRO A 77 -17.34 -4.50 5.23
N GLN A 78 -18.22 -5.49 4.99
CA GLN A 78 -18.68 -6.45 5.99
C GLN A 78 -17.61 -7.46 6.41
N VAL A 79 -16.52 -7.61 5.65
CA VAL A 79 -15.41 -8.50 5.99
C VAL A 79 -14.67 -7.94 7.19
N GLN A 80 -14.54 -8.74 8.23
CA GLN A 80 -13.88 -8.41 9.50
C GLN A 80 -12.49 -9.02 9.61
N VAL A 81 -12.27 -10.16 8.93
CA VAL A 81 -10.98 -10.86 8.94
C VAL A 81 -10.63 -11.38 7.55
N VAL A 82 -9.37 -11.26 7.20
CA VAL A 82 -8.77 -11.82 5.98
C VAL A 82 -7.82 -12.95 6.38
N VAL A 83 -8.05 -14.14 5.87
CA VAL A 83 -7.15 -15.27 6.01
C VAL A 83 -6.26 -15.33 4.77
N VAL A 84 -4.95 -15.22 4.95
CA VAL A 84 -3.96 -15.36 3.88
C VAL A 84 -3.34 -16.76 3.96
N THR A 85 -3.45 -17.54 2.89
CA THR A 85 -2.97 -18.93 2.84
C THR A 85 -2.45 -19.29 1.45
N SER A 86 -2.04 -20.54 1.24
CA SER A 86 -1.56 -21.04 -0.05
C SER A 86 -2.29 -22.32 -0.48
N ALA A 87 -2.51 -22.47 -1.78
CA ALA A 87 -3.02 -23.69 -2.39
C ALA A 87 -1.93 -24.74 -2.61
N LYS A 88 -0.65 -24.35 -2.60
CA LYS A 88 0.46 -25.28 -2.85
C LYS A 88 0.74 -26.13 -1.61
N ASP A 89 0.90 -27.43 -1.83
CA ASP A 89 1.25 -28.36 -0.76
C ASP A 89 2.62 -28.02 -0.17
N ARG A 90 2.69 -27.88 1.16
CA ARG A 90 3.90 -27.58 1.95
C ARG A 90 4.66 -26.31 1.58
N ILE A 91 4.08 -25.44 0.78
CA ILE A 91 4.67 -24.16 0.39
C ILE A 91 3.65 -23.05 0.68
N PHE A 92 4.00 -22.15 1.58
CA PHE A 92 3.27 -20.90 1.72
C PHE A 92 3.77 -19.88 0.70
N CYS A 93 5.03 -19.45 0.83
CA CYS A 93 5.67 -18.53 -0.09
C CYS A 93 7.18 -18.53 0.14
N SER A 94 7.97 -18.67 -0.92
CA SER A 94 9.44 -18.65 -0.85
C SER A 94 10.06 -17.24 -0.94
N GLY A 95 9.22 -16.19 -0.97
CA GLY A 95 9.66 -14.80 -0.99
C GLY A 95 9.88 -14.23 -2.38
N ALA A 96 10.59 -13.11 -2.46
CA ALA A 96 10.89 -12.44 -3.72
C ALA A 96 11.68 -13.35 -4.67
N ASN A 97 11.30 -13.33 -5.95
CA ASN A 97 11.96 -14.19 -6.94
C ASN A 97 13.40 -13.75 -7.17
N ILE A 98 14.36 -14.58 -6.76
CA ILE A 98 15.80 -14.27 -6.83
C ILE A 98 16.32 -14.15 -8.26
N PHE A 99 15.74 -14.89 -9.21
CA PHE A 99 16.12 -14.78 -10.63
C PHE A 99 15.63 -13.45 -11.20
N MET A 100 14.39 -13.03 -10.90
CA MET A 100 13.89 -11.70 -11.24
C MET A 100 14.80 -10.62 -10.68
N LEU A 101 15.20 -10.71 -9.41
CA LEU A 101 16.14 -9.77 -8.79
C LEU A 101 17.49 -9.78 -9.50
N GLY A 102 18.00 -10.96 -9.90
CA GLY A 102 19.29 -11.12 -10.60
C GLY A 102 19.33 -10.40 -11.95
N VAL A 103 18.24 -10.43 -12.72
CA VAL A 103 18.17 -9.82 -14.06
C VAL A 103 17.63 -8.40 -14.07
N SER A 104 17.17 -7.87 -12.93
CA SER A 104 16.56 -6.55 -12.84
C SER A 104 17.57 -5.42 -12.60
N SER A 105 17.29 -4.23 -13.15
CA SER A 105 18.05 -3.02 -12.86
C SER A 105 17.86 -2.60 -11.39
N HIS A 106 18.78 -1.76 -10.88
CA HIS A 106 18.67 -1.20 -9.53
C HIS A 106 17.34 -0.45 -9.33
N ALA A 107 16.97 0.42 -10.28
CA ALA A 107 15.73 1.19 -10.20
C ALA A 107 14.48 0.29 -10.13
N TRP A 108 14.46 -0.82 -10.87
CA TRP A 108 13.39 -1.80 -10.78
C TRP A 108 13.31 -2.44 -9.40
N LYS A 109 14.43 -2.88 -8.84
CA LYS A 109 14.49 -3.48 -7.48
C LYS A 109 13.96 -2.50 -6.43
N VAL A 110 14.37 -1.22 -6.51
CA VAL A 110 13.92 -0.17 -5.58
C VAL A 110 12.40 0.01 -5.67
N ASN A 111 11.84 0.12 -6.87
CA ASN A 111 10.39 0.28 -7.05
C ASN A 111 9.61 -0.95 -6.63
N PHE A 112 10.11 -2.15 -6.93
CA PHE A 112 9.55 -3.41 -6.45
C PHE A 112 9.50 -3.43 -4.91
N CYS A 113 10.63 -3.21 -4.24
CA CYS A 113 10.68 -3.19 -2.77
C CYS A 113 9.77 -2.12 -2.16
N LYS A 114 9.67 -0.92 -2.77
CA LYS A 114 8.76 0.13 -2.30
C LYS A 114 7.30 -0.33 -2.35
N PHE A 115 6.85 -0.82 -3.50
CA PHE A 115 5.47 -1.26 -3.65
C PHE A 115 5.13 -2.43 -2.71
N THR A 116 6.06 -3.38 -2.57
CA THR A 116 5.93 -4.50 -1.63
C THR A 116 5.81 -4.02 -0.19
N ASN A 117 6.67 -3.07 0.25
CA ASN A 117 6.57 -2.46 1.59
C ASN A 117 5.23 -1.74 1.78
N GLU A 118 4.80 -0.95 0.81
CA GLU A 118 3.55 -0.20 0.87
C GLU A 118 2.33 -1.15 0.99
N THR A 119 2.36 -2.29 0.31
CA THR A 119 1.32 -3.31 0.42
C THR A 119 1.29 -3.91 1.83
N ARG A 120 2.45 -4.28 2.42
CA ARG A 120 2.53 -4.81 3.80
C ARG A 120 2.12 -3.77 4.84
N ASN A 121 2.61 -2.54 4.72
CA ASN A 121 2.20 -1.44 5.58
C ASN A 121 0.70 -1.16 5.47
N GLY A 122 0.12 -1.34 4.26
CA GLY A 122 -1.32 -1.21 4.03
C GLY A 122 -2.17 -2.26 4.77
N LEU A 123 -1.65 -3.48 5.03
CA LEU A 123 -2.34 -4.45 5.89
C LEU A 123 -2.39 -3.96 7.33
N GLU A 124 -1.25 -3.51 7.85
CA GLU A 124 -1.13 -2.98 9.22
C GLU A 124 -1.97 -1.72 9.41
N ASP A 125 -1.96 -0.80 8.43
CA ASP A 125 -2.80 0.40 8.42
C ASP A 125 -4.29 0.05 8.51
N SER A 126 -4.77 -0.92 7.73
CA SER A 126 -6.17 -1.37 7.79
C SER A 126 -6.52 -2.01 9.13
N SER A 127 -5.61 -2.77 9.73
CA SER A 127 -5.86 -3.36 11.04
C SER A 127 -5.93 -2.32 12.15
N THR A 128 -5.06 -1.31 12.09
CA THR A 128 -4.96 -0.27 13.10
C THR A 128 -6.11 0.73 13.03
N HIS A 129 -6.44 1.21 11.82
CA HIS A 129 -7.35 2.33 11.65
C HIS A 129 -8.76 1.92 11.20
N ASP A 130 -8.88 0.82 10.43
CA ASP A 130 -10.15 0.45 9.80
C ASP A 130 -10.76 -0.83 10.38
N GLY A 131 -10.05 -1.48 11.31
CA GLY A 131 -10.51 -2.68 12.02
C GLY A 131 -10.54 -3.96 11.18
N LEU A 132 -9.98 -3.97 9.96
CA LEU A 132 -9.85 -5.16 9.13
C LEU A 132 -8.67 -6.01 9.63
N LYS A 133 -8.95 -7.19 10.19
CA LYS A 133 -7.92 -8.07 10.75
C LYS A 133 -7.35 -9.05 9.73
N PHE A 134 -6.10 -9.47 9.93
CA PHE A 134 -5.40 -10.38 9.04
C PHE A 134 -4.80 -11.57 9.80
N LEU A 135 -5.06 -12.78 9.31
CA LEU A 135 -4.49 -14.04 9.79
C LEU A 135 -3.61 -14.66 8.70
N ALA A 136 -2.33 -14.83 8.95
CA ALA A 136 -1.49 -15.68 8.11
C ALA A 136 -1.65 -17.15 8.52
N ALA A 137 -2.35 -17.92 7.69
CA ALA A 137 -2.48 -19.38 7.84
C ALA A 137 -1.36 -20.07 7.05
N VAL A 138 -0.19 -20.20 7.68
CA VAL A 138 1.05 -20.66 7.06
C VAL A 138 1.04 -22.19 6.99
N ASN A 139 0.60 -22.71 5.84
CA ASN A 139 0.41 -24.15 5.59
C ASN A 139 1.65 -24.84 4.99
N GLY A 140 2.81 -24.19 4.99
CA GLY A 140 4.03 -24.71 4.39
C GLY A 140 5.26 -23.86 4.68
N ALA A 141 6.33 -24.08 3.94
CA ALA A 141 7.56 -23.28 4.03
C ALA A 141 7.26 -21.81 3.72
N CYS A 142 7.75 -20.92 4.59
CA CYS A 142 7.47 -19.48 4.55
C CYS A 142 8.80 -18.73 4.73
N ALA A 143 9.38 -18.25 3.64
CA ALA A 143 10.73 -17.72 3.63
C ALA A 143 10.80 -16.29 3.06
N GLY A 144 11.74 -15.51 3.55
CA GLY A 144 12.06 -14.18 3.04
C GLY A 144 10.82 -13.29 2.98
N GLY A 145 10.58 -12.66 1.84
CA GLY A 145 9.40 -11.82 1.63
C GLY A 145 8.05 -12.51 1.84
N GLY A 146 7.98 -13.85 1.79
CA GLY A 146 6.79 -14.60 2.17
C GLY A 146 6.54 -14.54 3.68
N TYR A 147 7.61 -14.64 4.49
CA TYR A 147 7.49 -14.45 5.92
C TYR A 147 7.25 -12.97 6.27
N GLU A 148 7.82 -12.03 5.51
CA GLU A 148 7.54 -10.60 5.68
C GLU A 148 6.07 -10.26 5.44
N LEU A 149 5.39 -10.97 4.51
CA LEU A 149 3.94 -10.88 4.34
C LEU A 149 3.19 -11.42 5.56
N ALA A 150 3.59 -12.59 6.08
CA ALA A 150 3.00 -13.14 7.30
C ALA A 150 3.19 -12.23 8.51
N LEU A 151 4.38 -11.61 8.65
CA LEU A 151 4.69 -10.64 9.71
C LEU A 151 3.82 -9.37 9.64
N ALA A 152 3.34 -8.99 8.46
CA ALA A 152 2.42 -7.86 8.31
C ALA A 152 0.98 -8.17 8.79
N CYS A 153 0.62 -9.46 8.91
CA CYS A 153 -0.67 -9.89 9.48
C CYS A 153 -0.73 -9.67 11.01
N ASP A 154 -1.93 -9.67 11.57
CA ASP A 154 -2.15 -9.54 13.02
C ASP A 154 -1.68 -10.78 13.78
N GLU A 155 -2.00 -11.98 13.26
CA GLU A 155 -1.59 -13.26 13.83
C GLU A 155 -1.03 -14.19 12.76
N ILE A 156 -0.09 -15.05 13.16
CA ILE A 156 0.52 -16.10 12.33
C ILE A 156 0.27 -17.46 12.96
N LEU A 157 -0.43 -18.33 12.24
CA LEU A 157 -0.61 -19.73 12.60
C LEU A 157 0.24 -20.60 11.66
N LEU A 158 1.24 -21.30 12.21
CA LEU A 158 2.11 -22.18 11.43
C LEU A 158 1.67 -23.64 11.55
N ILE A 159 1.62 -24.34 10.43
CA ILE A 159 1.41 -25.79 10.43
C ILE A 159 2.62 -26.51 11.07
N ASP A 160 2.38 -27.42 12.01
CA ASP A 160 3.42 -28.24 12.65
C ASP A 160 3.48 -29.63 12.02
N ASP A 161 3.94 -29.71 10.81
CA ASP A 161 4.14 -30.93 10.01
C ASP A 161 5.57 -31.48 10.09
N ARG A 162 6.43 -30.93 10.96
CA ARG A 162 7.86 -31.20 11.15
C ARG A 162 8.78 -30.70 10.02
N SER A 163 8.23 -30.20 8.91
CA SER A 163 9.00 -29.70 7.77
C SER A 163 8.85 -28.18 7.56
N SER A 164 7.67 -27.66 7.78
CA SER A 164 7.36 -26.26 7.58
C SER A 164 8.06 -25.35 8.59
N ALA A 165 8.70 -24.31 8.07
CA ALA A 165 9.48 -23.36 8.84
C ALA A 165 9.22 -21.93 8.36
N VAL A 166 9.47 -20.96 9.25
CA VAL A 166 9.61 -19.55 8.90
C VAL A 166 11.08 -19.15 8.87
N SER A 167 11.49 -18.30 7.93
CA SER A 167 12.90 -17.88 7.80
C SER A 167 13.04 -16.49 7.16
N LEU A 168 14.15 -15.81 7.49
CA LEU A 168 14.65 -14.62 6.79
C LEU A 168 16.08 -14.89 6.31
N PRO A 169 16.26 -15.68 5.24
CA PRO A 169 17.54 -16.22 4.83
C PRO A 169 18.33 -15.28 3.89
N GLU A 170 17.95 -14.01 3.77
CA GLU A 170 18.51 -13.08 2.80
C GLU A 170 20.00 -12.82 3.04
N VAL A 171 20.44 -12.69 4.29
CA VAL A 171 21.84 -12.44 4.63
C VAL A 171 22.73 -13.60 4.18
N PRO A 172 22.50 -14.86 4.62
CA PRO A 172 23.37 -15.97 4.24
C PRO A 172 23.27 -16.37 2.77
N LEU A 173 22.13 -16.20 2.11
CA LEU A 173 21.93 -16.63 0.72
C LEU A 173 22.24 -15.55 -0.31
N LEU A 174 21.96 -14.28 0.00
CA LEU A 174 21.99 -13.19 -0.98
C LEU A 174 22.95 -12.06 -0.58
N GLY A 175 23.48 -12.07 0.65
CA GLY A 175 24.32 -10.99 1.16
C GLY A 175 23.61 -9.65 1.30
N VAL A 176 22.27 -9.66 1.45
CA VAL A 176 21.44 -8.47 1.63
C VAL A 176 20.55 -8.62 2.87
N LEU A 177 20.06 -7.51 3.39
CA LEU A 177 19.08 -7.53 4.47
C LEU A 177 17.67 -7.83 3.91
N PRO A 178 16.77 -8.42 4.72
CA PRO A 178 15.35 -8.49 4.40
C PRO A 178 14.80 -7.10 4.07
N GLY A 179 14.32 -6.91 2.83
CA GLY A 179 14.07 -5.58 2.25
C GLY A 179 12.65 -5.06 2.42
N THR A 180 11.72 -5.86 2.96
CA THR A 180 10.30 -5.50 3.05
C THR A 180 9.76 -5.50 4.48
N GLY A 181 10.60 -5.03 5.41
CA GLY A 181 10.23 -4.73 6.80
C GLY A 181 10.33 -5.92 7.76
N GLY A 182 10.96 -7.03 7.35
CA GLY A 182 11.06 -8.23 8.17
C GLY A 182 11.81 -8.01 9.48
N LEU A 183 12.97 -7.36 9.43
CA LEU A 183 13.78 -7.10 10.62
C LEU A 183 13.02 -6.24 11.65
N THR A 184 12.44 -5.14 11.20
CA THR A 184 11.66 -4.23 12.04
C THR A 184 10.47 -4.97 12.69
N ARG A 185 9.74 -5.77 11.91
CA ARG A 185 8.58 -6.51 12.45
C ARG A 185 9.00 -7.62 13.42
N VAL A 186 10.12 -8.28 13.18
CA VAL A 186 10.66 -9.30 14.11
C VAL A 186 11.01 -8.66 15.45
N THR A 187 11.68 -7.51 15.47
CA THR A 187 12.10 -6.86 16.71
C THR A 187 11.00 -6.04 17.35
N ASP A 188 10.37 -5.12 16.60
CA ASP A 188 9.50 -4.11 17.17
C ASP A 188 8.05 -4.59 17.33
N LYS A 189 7.52 -5.34 16.34
CA LYS A 189 6.14 -5.84 16.39
C LYS A 189 6.03 -7.16 17.16
N ARG A 190 6.93 -8.11 16.89
CA ARG A 190 6.92 -9.44 17.52
C ARG A 190 7.68 -9.49 18.83
N HIS A 191 8.47 -8.46 19.14
CA HIS A 191 9.32 -8.39 20.33
C HIS A 191 10.23 -9.63 20.50
N VAL A 192 10.76 -10.11 19.39
CA VAL A 192 11.78 -11.16 19.43
C VAL A 192 13.04 -10.58 20.06
N ARG A 193 13.60 -11.30 21.00
CA ARG A 193 14.85 -10.89 21.67
C ARG A 193 15.98 -10.74 20.63
N HIS A 194 16.76 -9.66 20.70
CA HIS A 194 17.73 -9.29 19.66
C HIS A 194 18.73 -10.41 19.32
N ASP A 195 19.25 -11.13 20.33
CA ASP A 195 20.17 -12.26 20.12
C ASP A 195 19.50 -13.44 19.36
N LEU A 196 18.20 -13.67 19.56
CA LEU A 196 17.46 -14.66 18.81
C LEU A 196 17.14 -14.17 17.39
N ALA A 197 16.88 -12.88 17.21
CA ALA A 197 16.69 -12.27 15.90
C ALA A 197 17.97 -12.37 15.05
N ASP A 198 19.13 -12.11 15.65
CA ASP A 198 20.44 -12.24 14.99
C ASP A 198 20.68 -13.69 14.51
N ILE A 199 20.42 -14.67 15.39
CA ILE A 199 20.52 -16.08 15.00
C ILE A 199 19.53 -16.41 13.90
N PHE A 200 18.25 -15.99 14.04
CA PHE A 200 17.18 -16.25 13.09
C PHE A 200 17.52 -15.76 11.68
N CYS A 201 18.09 -14.56 11.56
CA CYS A 201 18.46 -13.97 10.28
C CYS A 201 19.72 -14.57 9.64
N THR A 202 20.42 -15.47 10.34
CA THR A 202 21.64 -16.12 9.85
C THR A 202 21.46 -17.62 9.55
N VAL A 203 20.29 -18.21 9.85
CA VAL A 203 19.99 -19.62 9.56
C VAL A 203 19.14 -19.76 8.31
N THR A 204 19.59 -20.57 7.35
CA THR A 204 18.91 -20.82 6.09
C THR A 204 17.71 -21.76 6.22
N GLU A 205 17.79 -22.71 7.14
CA GLU A 205 16.74 -23.73 7.36
C GLU A 205 15.50 -23.20 8.04
N GLY A 206 15.59 -22.00 8.60
CA GLY A 206 14.52 -21.38 9.37
C GLY A 206 14.25 -22.06 10.71
N ILE A 207 13.19 -21.60 11.36
CA ILE A 207 12.74 -22.08 12.67
C ILE A 207 11.34 -22.66 12.53
N ARG A 208 11.08 -23.82 13.15
CA ARG A 208 9.82 -24.59 13.01
C ARG A 208 9.22 -25.00 14.35
N GLY A 209 7.95 -25.40 14.29
CA GLY A 209 7.24 -26.02 15.41
C GLY A 209 7.27 -25.18 16.68
N GLN A 210 7.38 -25.84 17.84
CA GLN A 210 7.33 -25.18 19.15
C GLN A 210 8.41 -24.10 19.29
N LYS A 211 9.61 -24.31 18.73
CA LYS A 211 10.70 -23.32 18.79
C LYS A 211 10.33 -22.00 18.09
N ALA A 212 9.58 -22.04 16.97
CA ALA A 212 9.12 -20.84 16.31
C ALA A 212 8.14 -20.05 17.19
N LYS A 213 7.25 -20.73 17.91
CA LYS A 213 6.35 -20.13 18.88
C LYS A 213 7.10 -19.57 20.11
N ASP A 214 8.01 -20.34 20.69
CA ASP A 214 8.81 -19.93 21.86
C ASP A 214 9.64 -18.68 21.57
N TRP A 215 10.15 -18.55 20.34
CA TRP A 215 10.89 -17.39 19.88
C TRP A 215 9.98 -16.23 19.42
N ARG A 216 8.65 -16.37 19.52
CA ARG A 216 7.65 -15.38 19.07
C ARG A 216 7.68 -15.10 17.58
N LEU A 217 8.27 -15.98 16.78
CA LEU A 217 8.24 -15.84 15.32
C LEU A 217 6.85 -16.11 14.75
N VAL A 218 6.06 -16.94 15.43
CA VAL A 218 4.67 -17.21 15.13
C VAL A 218 3.83 -17.13 16.41
N ASP A 219 2.53 -16.90 16.29
CA ASP A 219 1.62 -16.81 17.45
C ASP A 219 1.18 -18.17 17.93
N ASP A 220 0.99 -19.11 16.98
CA ASP A 220 0.58 -20.46 17.33
C ASP A 220 1.01 -21.47 16.27
N ILE A 221 0.88 -22.75 16.65
CA ILE A 221 1.14 -23.90 15.80
C ILE A 221 -0.02 -24.88 15.85
N ALA A 222 -0.29 -25.58 14.76
CA ALA A 222 -1.32 -26.62 14.72
C ALA A 222 -0.86 -27.83 13.90
N LYS A 223 -1.17 -29.04 14.37
CA LYS A 223 -0.91 -30.28 13.62
C LYS A 223 -1.74 -30.33 12.34
N PRO A 224 -1.27 -30.98 11.27
CA PRO A 224 -1.97 -31.03 9.98
C PRO A 224 -3.45 -31.38 10.09
N ALA A 225 -3.79 -32.41 10.89
CA ALA A 225 -5.18 -32.84 11.07
C ALA A 225 -6.08 -31.81 11.79
N GLN A 226 -5.50 -30.83 12.48
CA GLN A 226 -6.21 -29.80 13.25
C GLN A 226 -6.09 -28.43 12.62
N PHE A 227 -5.24 -28.28 11.60
CA PHE A 227 -4.86 -26.97 11.05
C PHE A 227 -6.07 -26.19 10.55
N ALA A 228 -6.96 -26.80 9.77
CA ALA A 228 -8.13 -26.12 9.23
C ALA A 228 -9.08 -25.61 10.35
N ASN A 229 -9.29 -26.42 11.40
CA ASN A 229 -10.11 -26.01 12.54
C ASN A 229 -9.45 -24.86 13.32
N ALA A 230 -8.14 -24.95 13.55
CA ALA A 230 -7.40 -23.89 14.24
C ALA A 230 -7.41 -22.56 13.45
N VAL A 231 -7.33 -22.61 12.11
CA VAL A 231 -7.52 -21.43 11.24
C VAL A 231 -8.90 -20.82 11.44
N ALA A 232 -9.97 -21.65 11.42
CA ALA A 232 -11.33 -21.17 11.60
C ALA A 232 -11.55 -20.52 12.98
N GLU A 233 -11.05 -21.17 14.05
CA GLU A 233 -11.13 -20.65 15.41
C GLU A 233 -10.39 -19.32 15.58
N LYS A 234 -9.16 -19.20 15.04
CA LYS A 234 -8.40 -17.96 15.09
C LYS A 234 -9.03 -16.85 14.24
N ALA A 235 -9.54 -17.18 13.06
CA ALA A 235 -10.26 -16.23 12.24
C ALA A 235 -11.50 -15.69 12.96
N ALA A 236 -12.29 -16.54 13.62
CA ALA A 236 -13.43 -16.11 14.42
C ALA A 236 -13.01 -15.23 15.61
N ALA A 237 -11.92 -15.58 16.29
CA ALA A 237 -11.39 -14.79 17.41
C ALA A 237 -10.86 -13.41 16.95
N LEU A 238 -10.25 -13.31 15.79
CA LEU A 238 -9.82 -12.03 15.18
C LEU A 238 -11.01 -11.20 14.70
N ALA A 239 -12.00 -11.83 14.06
CA ALA A 239 -13.23 -11.16 13.64
C ALA A 239 -13.96 -10.52 14.82
N ALA A 240 -13.98 -11.18 15.99
CA ALA A 240 -14.57 -10.64 17.22
C ALA A 240 -13.83 -9.38 17.75
N LYS A 241 -12.57 -9.15 17.35
CA LYS A 241 -11.80 -7.94 17.69
C LYS A 241 -11.99 -6.80 16.66
N SER A 242 -12.67 -7.08 15.56
CA SER A 242 -12.89 -6.11 14.50
C SER A 242 -13.94 -5.06 14.91
N THR A 243 -13.73 -3.83 14.48
CA THR A 243 -14.70 -2.74 14.63
C THR A 243 -15.54 -2.52 13.37
N ARG A 244 -15.39 -3.37 12.35
CA ARG A 244 -16.15 -3.27 11.09
C ARG A 244 -17.58 -3.78 11.29
N ASP A 245 -18.52 -3.09 10.66
CA ASP A 245 -19.92 -3.48 10.66
C ASP A 245 -20.16 -4.66 9.69
N ALA A 246 -20.53 -5.81 10.21
CA ALA A 246 -20.84 -7.00 9.42
C ALA A 246 -22.08 -6.85 8.50
N ALA A 247 -22.90 -5.79 8.70
CA ALA A 247 -24.05 -5.48 7.88
C ALA A 247 -23.75 -4.40 6.79
N ALA A 248 -22.55 -3.85 6.79
CA ALA A 248 -22.17 -2.81 5.83
C ALA A 248 -22.26 -3.34 4.38
N LYS A 249 -22.74 -2.48 3.50
CA LYS A 249 -22.84 -2.78 2.06
C LYS A 249 -21.73 -2.04 1.33
N GLY A 250 -20.99 -2.76 0.48
CA GLY A 250 -19.92 -2.21 -0.33
C GLY A 250 -20.39 -1.32 -1.47
N ILE A 251 -19.44 -0.65 -2.08
CA ILE A 251 -19.57 0.05 -3.36
C ILE A 251 -18.84 -0.77 -4.43
N ARG A 252 -19.18 -0.53 -5.70
CA ARG A 252 -18.43 -1.13 -6.80
C ARG A 252 -17.20 -0.27 -7.11
N ILE A 253 -16.05 -0.92 -7.30
CA ILE A 253 -14.82 -0.29 -7.79
C ILE A 253 -14.58 -0.74 -9.23
N THR A 254 -14.58 0.22 -10.15
CA THR A 254 -14.32 -0.03 -11.57
C THR A 254 -12.91 0.42 -11.96
N GLU A 255 -12.48 -0.01 -13.14
CA GLU A 255 -11.21 0.44 -13.71
C GLU A 255 -11.21 1.98 -13.90
N LEU A 256 -10.07 2.61 -13.59
CA LEU A 256 -9.91 4.05 -13.73
C LEU A 256 -10.00 4.48 -15.20
N LYS A 257 -10.82 5.49 -15.45
CA LYS A 257 -10.85 6.17 -16.75
C LYS A 257 -9.63 7.06 -16.86
N ARG A 258 -8.69 6.66 -17.69
CA ARG A 258 -7.44 7.38 -17.88
C ARG A 258 -6.96 7.31 -19.32
N GLU A 259 -6.26 8.34 -19.75
CA GLU A 259 -5.52 8.39 -21.00
C GLU A 259 -4.04 8.55 -20.68
N ILE A 260 -3.22 7.63 -21.19
CA ILE A 260 -1.76 7.65 -21.02
C ILE A 260 -1.12 7.76 -22.38
N THR A 261 -0.45 8.87 -22.61
CA THR A 261 0.35 9.11 -23.81
C THR A 261 1.84 9.18 -23.44
N GLU A 262 2.71 9.39 -24.42
CA GLU A 262 4.15 9.51 -24.19
C GLU A 262 4.51 10.64 -23.21
N ASN A 263 3.80 11.78 -23.27
CA ASN A 263 4.15 12.97 -22.51
C ASN A 263 3.03 13.44 -21.57
N ARG A 264 1.97 12.65 -21.42
CA ARG A 264 0.85 13.07 -20.56
C ARG A 264 0.05 11.90 -20.02
N LEU A 265 -0.34 12.00 -18.75
CA LEU A 265 -1.34 11.14 -18.12
C LEU A 265 -2.54 12.03 -17.75
N VAL A 266 -3.76 11.59 -18.11
CA VAL A 266 -4.99 12.33 -17.84
C VAL A 266 -5.97 11.43 -17.12
N TYR A 267 -6.39 11.87 -15.94
CA TYR A 267 -7.46 11.29 -15.13
C TYR A 267 -8.58 12.31 -14.94
N ASN A 268 -9.64 11.95 -14.25
CA ASN A 268 -10.74 12.88 -13.98
C ASN A 268 -10.30 14.07 -13.10
N THR A 269 -9.53 13.80 -12.04
CA THR A 269 -9.14 14.79 -11.03
C THR A 269 -7.65 15.14 -11.05
N VAL A 270 -6.84 14.36 -11.76
CA VAL A 270 -5.38 14.52 -11.82
C VAL A 270 -4.92 14.57 -13.26
N THR A 271 -3.96 15.43 -13.57
CA THR A 271 -3.19 15.37 -14.82
C THR A 271 -1.70 15.36 -14.50
N VAL A 272 -0.92 14.69 -15.34
CA VAL A 272 0.55 14.72 -15.27
C VAL A 272 1.10 15.07 -16.64
N ASP A 273 1.77 16.21 -16.75
CA ASP A 273 2.46 16.66 -17.96
C ASP A 273 3.95 16.39 -17.83
N ILE A 274 4.56 15.72 -18.81
CA ILE A 274 5.96 15.27 -18.78
C ILE A 274 6.79 16.10 -19.75
N ASP A 275 7.79 16.81 -19.22
CA ASP A 275 8.84 17.50 -19.99
C ASP A 275 10.11 16.62 -19.95
N ARG A 276 10.29 15.81 -20.98
CA ARG A 276 11.41 14.87 -21.07
C ARG A 276 12.75 15.58 -21.20
N ALA A 277 12.78 16.75 -21.87
CA ALA A 277 14.01 17.52 -22.04
C ALA A 277 14.53 18.05 -20.70
N LYS A 278 13.63 18.43 -19.80
CA LYS A 278 13.97 18.85 -18.43
C LYS A 278 13.99 17.70 -17.43
N ARG A 279 13.62 16.48 -17.82
CA ARG A 279 13.44 15.32 -16.93
C ARG A 279 12.51 15.63 -15.76
N GLN A 280 11.41 16.31 -16.07
CA GLN A 280 10.47 16.88 -15.13
C GLN A 280 9.04 16.43 -15.45
N ALA A 281 8.21 16.22 -14.43
CA ALA A 281 6.77 16.05 -14.57
C ALA A 281 6.03 17.07 -13.71
N THR A 282 4.89 17.55 -14.19
CA THR A 282 4.00 18.45 -13.45
C THR A 282 2.71 17.69 -13.15
N PHE A 283 2.47 17.40 -11.89
CA PHE A 283 1.21 16.88 -11.38
C PHE A 283 0.29 18.05 -11.05
N THR A 284 -0.91 18.06 -11.63
CA THR A 284 -1.94 19.03 -11.30
C THR A 284 -3.15 18.29 -10.73
N VAL A 285 -3.46 18.53 -9.45
CA VAL A 285 -4.63 18.00 -8.76
C VAL A 285 -5.73 19.05 -8.75
N LYS A 286 -6.88 18.72 -9.35
CA LYS A 286 -8.04 19.60 -9.37
C LYS A 286 -8.83 19.44 -8.09
N GLY A 287 -9.08 20.53 -7.38
CA GLY A 287 -9.94 20.57 -6.21
C GLY A 287 -11.39 20.19 -6.49
N PRO A 288 -12.20 19.95 -5.45
CA PRO A 288 -13.59 19.56 -5.61
C PRO A 288 -14.40 20.65 -6.32
N GLN A 289 -15.30 20.21 -7.20
CA GLN A 289 -16.19 21.08 -7.95
C GLN A 289 -17.61 20.93 -7.47
N GLY A 290 -18.27 22.04 -7.14
CA GLY A 290 -19.65 22.04 -6.66
C GLY A 290 -19.82 21.49 -5.23
N ALA A 291 -21.08 21.27 -4.84
CA ALA A 291 -21.41 20.74 -3.52
C ALA A 291 -21.18 19.23 -3.46
N LEU A 292 -20.50 18.76 -2.41
CA LEU A 292 -20.28 17.35 -2.16
C LEU A 292 -21.47 16.72 -1.41
N PRO A 293 -21.73 15.41 -1.63
CA PRO A 293 -22.65 14.66 -0.79
C PRO A 293 -22.16 14.69 0.66
N ASN A 294 -23.07 14.99 1.59
CA ASN A 294 -22.70 15.27 3.00
C ASN A 294 -23.41 14.37 4.02
N THR A 295 -24.19 13.38 3.57
CA THR A 295 -24.77 12.35 4.43
C THR A 295 -24.24 10.98 4.05
N PRO A 296 -24.20 10.00 4.99
CA PRO A 296 -23.75 8.64 4.68
C PRO A 296 -24.44 8.02 3.47
N GLU A 297 -25.75 8.19 3.32
CA GLU A 297 -26.53 7.65 2.21
C GLU A 297 -26.15 8.29 0.88
N ALA A 298 -26.00 9.61 0.85
CA ALA A 298 -25.59 10.34 -0.35
C ALA A 298 -24.14 10.03 -0.75
N ILE A 299 -23.24 9.90 0.23
CA ILE A 299 -21.84 9.49 0.03
C ILE A 299 -21.79 8.06 -0.52
N HIS A 300 -22.56 7.13 0.06
CA HIS A 300 -22.66 5.76 -0.44
C HIS A 300 -23.21 5.71 -1.87
N ALA A 301 -24.25 6.48 -2.16
CA ALA A 301 -24.84 6.56 -3.51
C ALA A 301 -23.87 7.13 -4.56
N ALA A 302 -22.99 8.07 -4.17
CA ALA A 302 -21.92 8.57 -5.03
C ALA A 302 -20.86 7.48 -5.31
N GLY A 303 -20.65 6.56 -4.37
CA GLY A 303 -19.76 5.42 -4.52
C GLY A 303 -18.34 5.85 -4.90
N GLU A 304 -17.76 5.21 -5.92
CA GLU A 304 -16.41 5.52 -6.41
C GLU A 304 -16.26 6.95 -6.99
N ASN A 305 -17.37 7.64 -7.29
CA ASN A 305 -17.37 9.03 -7.76
C ASN A 305 -17.38 10.05 -6.61
N PHE A 306 -17.41 9.61 -5.35
CA PHE A 306 -17.19 10.51 -4.21
C PHE A 306 -15.83 11.17 -4.38
N TYR A 307 -15.79 12.49 -4.55
CA TYR A 307 -14.59 13.20 -5.01
C TYR A 307 -13.30 12.84 -4.23
N PRO A 308 -13.27 12.78 -2.88
CA PRO A 308 -12.04 12.43 -2.17
C PRO A 308 -11.52 11.02 -2.51
N LEU A 309 -12.43 10.06 -2.71
CA LEU A 309 -12.09 8.70 -3.14
C LEU A 309 -11.60 8.67 -4.59
N ALA A 310 -12.31 9.34 -5.48
CA ALA A 310 -11.92 9.42 -6.90
C ALA A 310 -10.54 10.06 -7.05
N MET A 311 -10.30 11.18 -6.35
CA MET A 311 -9.02 11.89 -6.38
C MET A 311 -7.88 11.04 -5.80
N ALA A 312 -8.11 10.32 -4.70
CA ALA A 312 -7.10 9.45 -4.11
C ALA A 312 -6.71 8.33 -5.08
N ARG A 313 -7.67 7.70 -5.77
CA ARG A 313 -7.43 6.64 -6.76
C ARG A 313 -6.67 7.16 -7.99
N ASP A 314 -7.08 8.31 -8.53
CA ASP A 314 -6.42 8.94 -9.67
C ASP A 314 -4.96 9.31 -9.34
N LEU A 315 -4.74 9.94 -8.18
CA LEU A 315 -3.41 10.35 -7.73
C LEU A 315 -2.51 9.16 -7.45
N GLU A 316 -3.03 8.13 -6.80
CA GLU A 316 -2.27 6.91 -6.51
C GLU A 316 -1.77 6.23 -7.79
N ASP A 317 -2.65 6.02 -8.78
CA ASP A 317 -2.28 5.41 -10.05
C ASP A 317 -1.28 6.29 -10.82
N ALA A 318 -1.45 7.61 -10.80
CA ALA A 318 -0.51 8.55 -11.40
C ALA A 318 0.89 8.44 -10.76
N ILE A 319 0.98 8.40 -9.43
CA ILE A 319 2.25 8.22 -8.69
C ILE A 319 2.92 6.90 -9.07
N LEU A 320 2.16 5.79 -9.06
CA LEU A 320 2.68 4.46 -9.37
C LEU A 320 3.17 4.37 -10.82
N ASN A 321 2.41 4.91 -11.76
CA ASN A 321 2.82 4.97 -13.17
C ASN A 321 4.10 5.76 -13.36
N MET A 322 4.18 6.98 -12.82
CA MET A 322 5.35 7.84 -12.95
C MET A 322 6.58 7.24 -12.27
N ARG A 323 6.40 6.62 -11.12
CA ARG A 323 7.50 6.03 -10.34
C ARG A 323 8.13 4.83 -11.03
N THR A 324 7.31 3.99 -11.68
CA THR A 324 7.75 2.72 -12.25
C THR A 324 8.05 2.80 -13.74
N ASN A 325 7.26 3.56 -14.49
CA ASN A 325 7.36 3.61 -15.95
C ASN A 325 8.16 4.80 -16.48
N GLU A 326 8.42 5.84 -15.65
CA GLU A 326 9.13 7.06 -16.04
C GLU A 326 10.39 7.25 -15.18
N LEU A 327 11.33 6.29 -15.31
CA LEU A 327 12.52 6.24 -14.44
C LEU A 327 13.47 7.44 -14.64
N ASP A 328 13.48 8.05 -15.83
CA ASP A 328 14.34 9.18 -16.15
C ASP A 328 13.79 10.52 -15.64
N ILE A 329 12.54 10.56 -15.22
CA ILE A 329 11.90 11.77 -14.70
C ILE A 329 12.28 11.92 -13.22
N GLY A 330 13.23 12.79 -12.94
CA GLY A 330 13.81 12.97 -11.59
C GLY A 330 13.14 14.03 -10.73
N THR A 331 12.40 14.98 -11.36
CA THR A 331 11.77 16.10 -10.65
C THR A 331 10.28 16.10 -10.89
N TRP A 332 9.49 16.19 -9.80
CA TRP A 332 8.04 16.33 -9.86
C TRP A 332 7.61 17.68 -9.29
N LEU A 333 6.92 18.46 -10.10
CA LEU A 333 6.25 19.68 -9.67
C LEU A 333 4.81 19.32 -9.28
N ILE A 334 4.42 19.74 -8.10
CA ILE A 334 3.07 19.48 -7.56
C ILE A 334 2.29 20.79 -7.57
N LYS A 335 1.16 20.78 -8.24
CA LYS A 335 0.23 21.92 -8.38
C LYS A 335 -1.17 21.50 -8.00
N THR A 336 -1.97 22.45 -7.60
CA THR A 336 -3.42 22.28 -7.40
C THR A 336 -4.17 23.37 -8.14
N GLU A 337 -5.39 23.09 -8.59
CA GLU A 337 -6.29 24.06 -9.24
C GLU A 337 -7.68 23.98 -8.60
N GLY A 338 -8.21 25.12 -8.13
CA GLY A 338 -9.56 25.18 -7.56
C GLY A 338 -9.73 26.25 -6.49
N ASP A 339 -10.79 26.11 -5.70
CA ASP A 339 -11.09 27.00 -4.58
C ASP A 339 -10.64 26.36 -3.23
N PRO A 340 -9.73 27.02 -2.48
CA PRO A 340 -9.34 26.55 -1.15
C PRO A 340 -10.53 26.35 -0.19
N LYS A 341 -11.59 27.17 -0.32
CA LYS A 341 -12.80 27.04 0.50
C LYS A 341 -13.56 25.74 0.18
N ALA A 342 -13.58 25.32 -1.08
CA ALA A 342 -14.20 24.06 -1.46
C ALA A 342 -13.44 22.86 -0.87
N VAL A 343 -12.11 22.93 -0.77
CA VAL A 343 -11.31 21.89 -0.11
C VAL A 343 -11.60 21.84 1.39
N LEU A 344 -11.65 22.97 2.08
CA LEU A 344 -12.01 23.01 3.51
C LEU A 344 -13.44 22.53 3.76
N ALA A 345 -14.38 22.84 2.84
CA ALA A 345 -15.74 22.31 2.92
C ALA A 345 -15.77 20.78 2.71
N MET A 346 -14.93 20.23 1.84
CA MET A 346 -14.73 18.79 1.71
C MET A 346 -14.23 18.18 3.01
N ASP A 347 -13.23 18.76 3.64
CA ASP A 347 -12.69 18.28 4.92
C ASP A 347 -13.77 18.30 6.01
N ALA A 348 -14.63 19.32 6.04
CA ALA A 348 -15.77 19.36 6.96
C ALA A 348 -16.78 18.22 6.71
N VAL A 349 -17.01 17.82 5.46
CA VAL A 349 -17.85 16.65 5.12
C VAL A 349 -17.18 15.36 5.62
N LEU A 350 -15.87 15.21 5.41
CA LEU A 350 -15.11 14.04 5.90
C LEU A 350 -15.17 13.98 7.44
N ALA A 351 -14.94 15.08 8.13
CA ALA A 351 -14.99 15.15 9.59
C ALA A 351 -16.37 14.77 10.16
N ALA A 352 -17.43 15.31 9.56
CA ALA A 352 -18.81 15.06 9.99
C ALA A 352 -19.24 13.59 9.78
N ASN A 353 -18.60 12.85 8.87
CA ASN A 353 -18.95 11.49 8.51
C ASN A 353 -17.81 10.48 8.78
N LYS A 354 -16.81 10.82 9.60
CA LYS A 354 -15.62 9.98 9.83
C LYS A 354 -15.92 8.56 10.34
N ASP A 355 -17.04 8.38 11.03
CA ASP A 355 -17.46 7.08 11.55
C ASP A 355 -18.17 6.22 10.50
N PHE A 356 -18.56 6.80 9.36
CA PHE A 356 -19.11 6.04 8.25
C PHE A 356 -17.98 5.29 7.53
N TRP A 357 -18.16 3.99 7.31
CA TRP A 357 -17.12 3.09 6.81
C TRP A 357 -16.46 3.60 5.50
N LEU A 358 -17.25 4.11 4.54
CA LEU A 358 -16.73 4.56 3.24
C LEU A 358 -15.83 5.81 3.39
N VAL A 359 -16.18 6.72 4.30
CA VAL A 359 -15.38 7.91 4.61
C VAL A 359 -14.08 7.48 5.30
N ARG A 360 -14.15 6.57 6.27
CA ARG A 360 -12.98 6.03 6.97
C ARG A 360 -12.00 5.37 6.01
N GLU A 361 -12.50 4.49 5.11
CA GLU A 361 -11.66 3.85 4.08
C GLU A 361 -11.10 4.86 3.08
N THR A 362 -11.85 5.92 2.75
CA THR A 362 -11.38 7.01 1.88
C THR A 362 -10.24 7.79 2.54
N ILE A 363 -10.36 8.15 3.82
CA ILE A 363 -9.28 8.78 4.58
C ILE A 363 -8.05 7.85 4.65
N GLY A 364 -8.26 6.54 4.86
CA GLY A 364 -7.21 5.53 4.82
C GLY A 364 -6.49 5.47 3.46
N LEU A 365 -7.23 5.51 2.36
CA LEU A 365 -6.62 5.52 1.02
C LEU A 365 -5.81 6.81 0.78
N LEU A 366 -6.34 7.98 1.17
CA LEU A 366 -5.62 9.26 1.10
C LEU A 366 -4.31 9.20 1.90
N ARG A 367 -4.35 8.69 3.14
CA ARG A 367 -3.17 8.51 3.99
C ARG A 367 -2.11 7.65 3.30
N ARG A 368 -2.48 6.49 2.76
CA ARG A 368 -1.59 5.59 2.04
C ARG A 368 -1.04 6.23 0.76
N THR A 369 -1.86 6.97 0.03
CA THR A 369 -1.46 7.67 -1.21
C THR A 369 -0.43 8.78 -0.92
N PHE A 370 -0.66 9.60 0.10
CA PHE A 370 0.31 10.64 0.49
C PHE A 370 1.63 10.03 0.99
N SER A 371 1.58 8.91 1.71
CA SER A 371 2.78 8.19 2.15
C SER A 371 3.64 7.69 0.97
N ARG A 372 3.05 7.44 -0.21
CA ARG A 372 3.82 7.10 -1.41
C ARG A 372 4.68 8.27 -1.90
N LEU A 373 4.23 9.52 -1.73
CA LEU A 373 5.01 10.71 -2.06
C LEU A 373 6.22 10.84 -1.15
N ASP A 374 6.07 10.58 0.16
CA ASP A 374 7.17 10.65 1.14
C ASP A 374 8.36 9.75 0.76
N VAL A 375 8.13 8.68 -0.01
CA VAL A 375 9.15 7.70 -0.42
C VAL A 375 9.31 7.56 -1.94
N SER A 376 8.90 8.56 -2.72
CA SER A 376 8.90 8.48 -4.19
C SER A 376 10.31 8.45 -4.82
N SER A 377 11.35 8.85 -4.10
CA SER A 377 12.74 9.01 -4.60
C SER A 377 12.83 9.93 -5.83
N ARG A 378 12.09 11.01 -5.77
CA ARG A 378 12.13 12.12 -6.73
C ARG A 378 12.30 13.42 -5.94
N SER A 379 12.82 14.47 -6.61
CA SER A 379 12.77 15.81 -6.05
C SER A 379 11.36 16.36 -6.24
N LEU A 380 10.68 16.64 -5.14
CA LEU A 380 9.30 17.11 -5.12
C LEU A 380 9.23 18.59 -4.80
N PHE A 381 8.63 19.38 -5.68
CA PHE A 381 8.48 20.82 -5.48
C PHE A 381 7.02 21.24 -5.62
N ALA A 382 6.44 21.80 -4.56
CA ALA A 382 5.11 22.40 -4.62
C ALA A 382 5.18 23.83 -5.19
N LEU A 383 4.33 24.12 -6.16
CA LEU A 383 4.21 25.45 -6.75
C LEU A 383 2.84 26.05 -6.38
N ILE A 384 2.87 27.07 -5.53
CA ILE A 384 1.68 27.78 -5.07
C ILE A 384 1.53 29.06 -5.92
N GLU A 385 0.59 28.99 -6.85
CA GLU A 385 0.32 30.03 -7.87
C GLU A 385 -1.11 30.53 -7.76
N LYS A 386 -1.49 31.56 -8.55
CA LYS A 386 -2.89 31.98 -8.66
C LYS A 386 -3.77 30.79 -9.09
N GLY A 387 -4.90 30.63 -8.42
CA GLY A 387 -5.82 29.52 -8.66
C GLY A 387 -5.45 28.21 -7.96
N SER A 388 -4.33 28.18 -7.20
CA SER A 388 -3.99 27.04 -6.34
C SER A 388 -4.97 26.89 -5.17
N CYS A 389 -5.26 25.63 -4.79
CA CYS A 389 -6.13 25.31 -3.68
C CYS A 389 -5.45 24.43 -2.62
N PHE A 390 -4.20 24.73 -2.28
CA PHE A 390 -3.47 24.07 -1.19
C PHE A 390 -4.07 24.43 0.16
N ALA A 391 -5.09 23.69 0.57
CA ALA A 391 -5.78 23.85 1.84
C ALA A 391 -6.11 22.48 2.42
N GLY A 392 -6.17 22.35 3.74
CA GLY A 392 -6.56 21.12 4.43
C GLY A 392 -5.95 19.86 3.83
N THR A 393 -6.77 18.90 3.38
CA THR A 393 -6.32 17.65 2.76
C THR A 393 -5.38 17.87 1.57
N LEU A 394 -5.63 18.86 0.69
CA LEU A 394 -4.74 19.12 -0.45
C LEU A 394 -3.46 19.87 -0.05
N LEU A 395 -3.38 20.46 1.12
CA LEU A 395 -2.13 21.01 1.66
C LEU A 395 -1.12 19.90 1.96
N GLU A 396 -1.57 18.69 2.30
CA GLU A 396 -0.67 17.55 2.50
C GLU A 396 0.24 17.30 1.29
N LEU A 397 -0.24 17.56 0.07
CA LEU A 397 0.58 17.45 -1.14
C LEU A 397 1.80 18.39 -1.10
N ALA A 398 1.62 19.63 -0.63
CA ALA A 398 2.74 20.57 -0.49
C ALA A 398 3.65 20.16 0.68
N LEU A 399 3.07 19.64 1.76
CA LEU A 399 3.84 19.20 2.94
C LEU A 399 4.69 17.96 2.67
N THR A 400 4.35 17.13 1.67
CA THR A 400 5.19 16.00 1.22
C THR A 400 6.39 16.45 0.39
N CYS A 401 6.42 17.69 -0.11
CA CYS A 401 7.45 18.18 -1.00
C CYS A 401 8.73 18.60 -0.26
N ASP A 402 9.88 18.43 -0.94
CA ASP A 402 11.19 18.89 -0.45
C ASP A 402 11.25 20.40 -0.32
N ARG A 403 10.55 21.10 -1.24
CA ARG A 403 10.49 22.58 -1.28
C ARG A 403 9.10 23.04 -1.67
N ILE A 404 8.70 24.15 -1.08
CA ILE A 404 7.46 24.88 -1.41
C ILE A 404 7.83 26.25 -1.96
N TYR A 405 7.40 26.53 -3.16
CA TYR A 405 7.58 27.83 -3.82
C TYR A 405 6.22 28.54 -3.86
N HIS A 406 6.14 29.66 -3.17
CA HIS A 406 4.95 30.49 -3.06
C HIS A 406 5.12 31.77 -3.86
N LEU A 407 4.22 32.03 -4.82
CA LEU A 407 4.23 33.27 -5.61
C LEU A 407 3.88 34.46 -4.74
N ALA A 408 4.83 35.36 -4.54
CA ALA A 408 4.65 36.58 -3.75
C ALA A 408 4.02 37.67 -4.59
N LEU A 409 2.80 38.06 -4.25
CA LEU A 409 2.05 39.17 -4.87
C LEU A 409 1.45 40.03 -3.75
N PRO A 410 2.28 40.87 -3.10
CA PRO A 410 1.89 41.55 -1.84
C PRO A 410 0.69 42.47 -1.97
N ASP A 411 0.47 43.08 -3.14
CA ASP A 411 -0.59 44.07 -3.39
C ASP A 411 -1.77 43.50 -4.21
N ASP A 412 -1.80 42.17 -4.46
CA ASP A 412 -2.81 41.53 -5.28
C ASP A 412 -3.86 40.84 -4.37
N ALA A 413 -5.12 41.23 -4.53
CA ALA A 413 -6.23 40.61 -3.80
C ALA A 413 -6.37 39.11 -4.08
N ASP A 414 -5.96 38.67 -5.28
CA ASP A 414 -5.98 37.30 -5.75
C ASP A 414 -4.64 36.56 -5.52
N ALA A 415 -3.78 37.11 -4.64
CA ALA A 415 -2.54 36.43 -4.26
C ALA A 415 -2.85 35.02 -3.73
N PRO A 416 -2.07 34.01 -4.14
CA PRO A 416 -2.30 32.65 -3.68
C PRO A 416 -2.11 32.56 -2.16
N ARG A 417 -2.91 31.71 -1.52
CA ARG A 417 -2.86 31.46 -0.09
C ARG A 417 -2.91 29.97 0.19
N ILE A 418 -2.28 29.56 1.26
CA ILE A 418 -2.44 28.22 1.86
C ILE A 418 -3.36 28.34 3.07
N ALA A 419 -4.05 27.26 3.40
CA ALA A 419 -4.87 27.18 4.59
C ALA A 419 -4.68 25.83 5.27
N THR A 420 -4.42 25.84 6.57
CA THR A 420 -4.44 24.65 7.40
C THR A 420 -5.87 24.34 7.84
N GLY A 421 -6.12 23.06 8.12
CA GLY A 421 -7.38 22.57 8.67
C GLY A 421 -7.14 21.40 9.62
N GLU A 422 -8.19 20.88 10.23
CA GLU A 422 -8.11 19.72 11.13
C GLU A 422 -7.39 18.52 10.48
N ALA A 423 -7.57 18.32 9.18
CA ALA A 423 -6.96 17.25 8.42
C ALA A 423 -5.41 17.20 8.55
N ASN A 424 -4.75 18.37 8.70
CA ASN A 424 -3.29 18.46 8.79
C ASN A 424 -2.73 18.10 10.19
N HIS A 425 -3.60 17.89 11.16
CA HIS A 425 -3.24 17.62 12.56
C HIS A 425 -3.40 16.14 12.95
N GLY A 426 -3.30 15.21 12.00
CA GLY A 426 -3.22 13.79 12.32
C GLY A 426 -4.15 12.85 11.55
N TRP A 427 -4.89 13.31 10.52
CA TRP A 427 -5.67 12.38 9.68
C TRP A 427 -4.79 11.56 8.73
N TYR A 428 -3.65 12.10 8.35
CA TYR A 428 -2.73 11.54 7.36
C TYR A 428 -1.30 11.42 7.92
N PRO A 429 -1.09 10.67 9.02
CA PRO A 429 0.25 10.52 9.57
C PRO A 429 1.19 9.86 8.56
N MET A 430 2.46 10.22 8.66
CA MET A 430 3.56 9.54 7.98
C MET A 430 3.75 8.13 8.59
N ALA A 431 4.56 7.28 7.95
CA ALA A 431 4.93 5.97 8.50
C ALA A 431 5.61 6.03 9.90
N THR A 432 6.02 7.22 10.32
CA THR A 432 6.57 7.51 11.66
C THR A 432 5.51 7.87 12.69
N GLU A 433 4.23 7.75 12.38
CA GLU A 433 3.07 8.15 13.20
C GLU A 433 2.99 9.67 13.48
N GLN A 434 3.84 10.47 12.87
CA GLN A 434 3.84 11.93 12.98
C GLN A 434 3.07 12.57 11.84
N SER A 435 2.38 13.69 12.10
CA SER A 435 1.87 14.54 11.02
C SER A 435 3.05 15.21 10.27
N ARG A 436 2.84 15.57 9.01
CA ARG A 436 3.87 16.30 8.24
C ARG A 436 4.17 17.67 8.83
N LEU A 437 3.19 18.31 9.48
CA LEU A 437 3.42 19.55 10.24
C LEU A 437 4.33 19.31 11.43
N GLN A 438 4.06 18.29 12.28
CA GLN A 438 4.95 17.93 13.40
C GLN A 438 6.37 17.65 12.93
N ARG A 439 6.53 16.96 11.80
CA ARG A 439 7.85 16.65 11.24
C ARG A 439 8.56 17.88 10.69
N ARG A 440 7.83 18.81 10.09
CA ARG A 440 8.38 20.05 9.53
C ARG A 440 8.85 21.02 10.60
N PHE A 441 8.13 21.10 11.68
CA PHE A 441 8.41 21.98 12.84
C PHE A 441 8.99 21.20 14.03
N TYR A 442 9.78 20.16 13.73
CA TYR A 442 10.45 19.36 14.75
C TYR A 442 11.35 20.26 15.62
N GLU A 443 11.21 20.12 16.94
CA GLU A 443 11.88 20.97 17.96
C GLU A 443 11.45 22.44 18.00
N GLU A 444 10.46 22.85 17.20
CA GLU A 444 9.87 24.19 17.24
C GLU A 444 8.46 24.10 17.85
N ALA A 445 8.34 24.44 19.14
CA ALA A 445 7.07 24.31 19.86
C ALA A 445 6.02 25.33 19.41
N GLU A 446 6.45 26.49 18.94
CA GLU A 446 5.61 27.57 18.40
C GLU A 446 6.24 28.10 17.12
N PRO A 447 5.73 27.69 15.94
CA PRO A 447 6.18 28.18 14.66
C PRO A 447 5.72 29.61 14.36
#